data_f2a87f7a01da54f7c431c7114ed54219
#
_entry.id   f2a87f7a01da54f7c431c7114ed54219
#
_cell.length_a   1.000
_cell.length_b   1.000
_cell.length_c   1.000
_cell.angle_alpha   90.00
_cell.angle_beta   90.00
_cell.angle_gamma   90.00
#
_symmetry.space_group_name_H-M   'P 1'
#
loop_
_entity.id
_entity.type
_entity.pdbx_description
1 polymer ?
#
loop_
_entity_poly.entity_id
_entity_poly.type
_entity_poly.pdbx_seq_one_letter_code
_entity_poly.pdbx_strand_id
1 'polypeptide(L)'
;MREIIESFKPGLFAGKSVLVSGGSSGIGLAIAQGFAAMGATVTATGTSDAKMAKARAHPDSRDISFAALDVRSRPAVDAFIGSMDRLDVLVNAAGIARPGTEWEEDGYLDVIDVNLNSVMRLSMAARPLLQAGPGSIINIASMLSYLSDDSVPAYCASKTGVLGLTRALAHRFGPDGIRVNAIAPGYHKTDMTKALWDDPVPAEKIRVKTALKRWGSVDDLVGTALFLASPAAAYVTATTLPVDGGYVVSGF
;
A
#
# COMPACT_ATOMS: atom_id res chain seq x y z
N MET A 1 9.25 9.33 -10.70
CA MET A 1 9.83 7.97 -10.54
C MET A 1 11.35 7.94 -10.72
N ARG A 2 11.92 8.36 -11.85
CA ARG A 2 13.35 8.21 -12.15
C ARG A 2 14.28 8.80 -11.08
N GLU A 3 14.12 10.06 -10.70
CA GLU A 3 14.94 10.72 -9.67
C GLU A 3 14.89 9.99 -8.31
N ILE A 4 13.73 9.40 -7.96
CA ILE A 4 13.56 8.64 -6.73
C ILE A 4 14.36 7.34 -6.80
N ILE A 5 14.32 6.63 -7.92
CA ILE A 5 15.07 5.39 -8.12
C ILE A 5 16.58 5.65 -8.10
N GLU A 6 17.04 6.74 -8.72
CA GLU A 6 18.45 7.14 -8.74
C GLU A 6 19.02 7.50 -7.34
N SER A 7 18.14 7.73 -6.34
CA SER A 7 18.55 7.95 -4.94
C SER A 7 18.93 6.65 -4.20
N PHE A 8 18.69 5.49 -4.80
CA PHE A 8 19.01 4.18 -4.24
C PHE A 8 20.11 3.50 -5.05
N LYS A 9 20.85 2.58 -4.40
CA LYS A 9 21.85 1.76 -5.11
C LYS A 9 21.15 0.94 -6.20
N PRO A 10 21.60 0.99 -7.46
CA PRO A 10 21.02 0.18 -8.53
C PRO A 10 21.02 -1.31 -8.17
N GLY A 11 19.93 -2.00 -8.47
CA GLY A 11 19.78 -3.43 -8.19
C GLY A 11 19.62 -3.76 -6.69
N LEU A 12 19.22 -2.79 -5.85
CA LEU A 12 19.03 -2.99 -4.40
C LEU A 12 18.13 -4.20 -4.07
N PHE A 13 17.16 -4.49 -4.93
CA PHE A 13 16.24 -5.62 -4.77
C PHE A 13 16.47 -6.76 -5.78
N ALA A 14 17.66 -6.81 -6.42
CA ALA A 14 18.00 -7.92 -7.31
C ALA A 14 17.90 -9.27 -6.57
N GLY A 15 17.19 -10.25 -7.17
CA GLY A 15 16.95 -11.56 -6.60
C GLY A 15 15.93 -11.58 -5.44
N LYS A 16 15.20 -10.47 -5.20
CA LYS A 16 14.11 -10.40 -4.23
C LYS A 16 12.76 -10.61 -4.91
N SER A 17 11.87 -11.35 -4.24
CA SER A 17 10.48 -11.56 -4.65
C SER A 17 9.57 -10.61 -3.87
N VAL A 18 8.74 -9.86 -4.59
CA VAL A 18 7.84 -8.83 -4.03
C VAL A 18 6.42 -9.08 -4.48
N LEU A 19 5.49 -9.15 -3.54
CA LEU A 19 4.05 -9.19 -3.80
C LEU A 19 3.42 -7.85 -3.43
N VAL A 20 2.69 -7.25 -4.38
CA VAL A 20 1.91 -6.03 -4.15
C VAL A 20 0.43 -6.33 -4.35
N SER A 21 -0.29 -6.52 -3.25
CA SER A 21 -1.75 -6.64 -3.25
C SER A 21 -2.37 -5.28 -3.55
N GLY A 22 -3.31 -5.22 -4.50
CA GLY A 22 -3.83 -3.93 -5.00
C GLY A 22 -2.86 -3.19 -5.93
N GLY A 23 -1.90 -3.91 -6.53
CA GLY A 23 -0.86 -3.36 -7.40
C GLY A 23 -1.29 -3.09 -8.85
N SER A 24 -2.58 -3.20 -9.19
CA SER A 24 -3.07 -2.98 -10.56
C SER A 24 -3.38 -1.52 -10.90
N SER A 25 -3.28 -0.59 -9.95
CA SER A 25 -3.52 0.84 -10.17
C SER A 25 -2.98 1.72 -9.04
N GLY A 26 -2.91 3.03 -9.25
CA GLY A 26 -2.64 4.03 -8.23
C GLY A 26 -1.35 3.77 -7.44
N ILE A 27 -1.44 3.90 -6.12
CA ILE A 27 -0.30 3.78 -5.19
C ILE A 27 0.37 2.41 -5.29
N GLY A 28 -0.43 1.33 -5.30
CA GLY A 28 0.11 -0.03 -5.37
C GLY A 28 0.89 -0.27 -6.66
N LEU A 29 0.40 0.23 -7.80
CA LEU A 29 1.11 0.11 -9.09
C LEU A 29 2.44 0.88 -9.08
N ALA A 30 2.45 2.12 -8.59
CA ALA A 30 3.68 2.90 -8.52
C ALA A 30 4.74 2.23 -7.63
N ILE A 31 4.33 1.66 -6.50
CA ILE A 31 5.23 0.91 -5.60
C ILE A 31 5.75 -0.36 -6.32
N ALA A 32 4.88 -1.10 -7.03
CA ALA A 32 5.28 -2.28 -7.81
C ALA A 32 6.32 -1.93 -8.88
N GLN A 33 6.10 -0.83 -9.62
CA GLN A 33 7.04 -0.31 -10.61
C GLN A 33 8.37 0.11 -9.99
N GLY A 34 8.34 0.74 -8.81
CA GLY A 34 9.54 1.09 -8.06
C GLY A 34 10.39 -0.12 -7.69
N PHE A 35 9.78 -1.19 -7.17
CA PHE A 35 10.50 -2.45 -6.87
C PHE A 35 11.04 -3.13 -8.12
N ALA A 36 10.27 -3.17 -9.21
CA ALA A 36 10.73 -3.74 -10.48
C ALA A 36 11.93 -2.97 -11.04
N ALA A 37 11.89 -1.62 -11.02
CA ALA A 37 13.00 -0.76 -11.44
C ALA A 37 14.27 -0.97 -10.59
N MET A 38 14.12 -1.45 -9.36
CA MET A 38 15.23 -1.80 -8.45
C MET A 38 15.67 -3.27 -8.57
N GLY A 39 15.19 -4.00 -9.57
CA GLY A 39 15.61 -5.36 -9.91
C GLY A 39 14.88 -6.49 -9.19
N ALA A 40 13.77 -6.21 -8.51
CA ALA A 40 12.93 -7.24 -7.89
C ALA A 40 12.11 -8.02 -8.94
N THR A 41 11.85 -9.28 -8.65
CA THR A 41 10.76 -10.03 -9.30
C THR A 41 9.45 -9.64 -8.63
N VAL A 42 8.56 -8.95 -9.35
CA VAL A 42 7.35 -8.38 -8.79
C VAL A 42 6.10 -9.07 -9.30
N THR A 43 5.23 -9.46 -8.39
CA THR A 43 3.86 -9.86 -8.69
C THR A 43 2.89 -8.83 -8.11
N ALA A 44 2.03 -8.28 -8.95
CA ALA A 44 1.00 -7.32 -8.57
C ALA A 44 -0.39 -7.94 -8.74
N THR A 45 -1.28 -7.76 -7.75
CA THR A 45 -2.63 -8.33 -7.84
C THR A 45 -3.72 -7.27 -7.84
N GLY A 46 -4.88 -7.65 -8.37
CA GLY A 46 -6.09 -6.84 -8.40
C GLY A 46 -7.31 -7.67 -8.83
N THR A 47 -8.50 -7.08 -8.79
CA THR A 47 -9.76 -7.75 -9.17
C THR A 47 -10.32 -7.28 -10.51
N SER A 48 -9.79 -6.19 -11.09
CA SER A 48 -10.29 -5.60 -12.33
C SER A 48 -9.39 -5.94 -13.51
N ASP A 49 -9.90 -6.75 -14.44
CA ASP A 49 -9.18 -7.10 -15.68
C ASP A 49 -8.81 -5.87 -16.52
N ALA A 50 -9.71 -4.89 -16.58
CA ALA A 50 -9.46 -3.64 -17.31
C ALA A 50 -8.30 -2.83 -16.69
N LYS A 51 -8.23 -2.74 -15.34
CA LYS A 51 -7.11 -2.08 -14.65
C LYS A 51 -5.81 -2.84 -14.84
N MET A 52 -5.85 -4.17 -14.76
CA MET A 52 -4.67 -5.01 -14.99
C MET A 52 -4.17 -4.91 -16.45
N ALA A 53 -5.07 -4.88 -17.43
CA ALA A 53 -4.71 -4.69 -18.83
C ALA A 53 -4.04 -3.32 -19.06
N LYS A 54 -4.61 -2.25 -18.48
CA LYS A 54 -4.01 -0.91 -18.51
C LYS A 54 -2.63 -0.87 -17.84
N ALA A 55 -2.49 -1.54 -16.68
CA ALA A 55 -1.23 -1.60 -15.95
C ALA A 55 -0.15 -2.35 -16.75
N ARG A 56 -0.49 -3.48 -17.38
CA ARG A 56 0.44 -4.25 -18.25
C ARG A 56 0.94 -3.44 -19.44
N ALA A 57 0.10 -2.56 -20.00
CA ALA A 57 0.45 -1.71 -21.14
C ALA A 57 1.40 -0.55 -20.76
N HIS A 58 1.60 -0.26 -19.47
CA HIS A 58 2.48 0.81 -19.02
C HIS A 58 3.95 0.43 -19.24
N PRO A 59 4.81 1.29 -19.82
CA PRO A 59 6.21 0.98 -20.09
C PRO A 59 7.00 0.50 -18.86
N ASP A 60 6.74 1.08 -17.69
CA ASP A 60 7.44 0.74 -16.45
C ASP A 60 6.91 -0.55 -15.77
N SER A 61 5.97 -1.25 -16.41
CA SER A 61 5.39 -2.49 -15.89
C SER A 61 5.84 -3.74 -16.67
N ARG A 62 6.81 -3.64 -17.56
CA ARG A 62 7.26 -4.75 -18.42
C ARG A 62 7.71 -5.98 -17.63
N ASP A 63 8.36 -5.76 -16.49
CA ASP A 63 8.93 -6.79 -15.64
C ASP A 63 8.02 -7.13 -14.44
N ILE A 64 6.72 -6.76 -14.52
CA ILE A 64 5.74 -7.05 -13.48
C ILE A 64 4.76 -8.11 -13.95
N SER A 65 4.63 -9.19 -13.16
CA SER A 65 3.57 -10.18 -13.33
C SER A 65 2.27 -9.68 -12.70
N PHE A 66 1.14 -9.79 -13.41
CA PHE A 66 -0.17 -9.40 -12.89
C PHE A 66 -1.08 -10.62 -12.77
N ALA A 67 -1.73 -10.76 -11.60
CA ALA A 67 -2.66 -11.85 -11.31
C ALA A 67 -3.96 -11.33 -10.68
N ALA A 68 -5.07 -12.02 -10.97
CA ALA A 68 -6.34 -11.76 -10.32
C ALA A 68 -6.33 -12.34 -8.89
N LEU A 69 -6.71 -11.53 -7.90
CA LEU A 69 -6.88 -11.97 -6.52
C LEU A 69 -7.93 -11.12 -5.80
N ASP A 70 -9.02 -11.75 -5.39
CA ASP A 70 -9.95 -11.14 -4.44
C ASP A 70 -9.45 -11.41 -3.01
N VAL A 71 -8.94 -10.37 -2.37
CA VAL A 71 -8.36 -10.43 -1.03
C VAL A 71 -9.39 -10.70 0.08
N ARG A 72 -10.69 -10.64 -0.23
CA ARG A 72 -11.78 -11.02 0.68
C ARG A 72 -11.90 -12.54 0.79
N SER A 73 -11.55 -13.27 -0.25
CA SER A 73 -11.63 -14.72 -0.30
C SER A 73 -10.42 -15.37 0.39
N ARG A 74 -10.63 -15.89 1.61
CA ARG A 74 -9.58 -16.64 2.33
C ARG A 74 -9.02 -17.80 1.51
N PRO A 75 -9.88 -18.67 0.88
CA PRO A 75 -9.36 -19.76 0.06
C PRO A 75 -8.54 -19.29 -1.14
N ALA A 76 -8.94 -18.18 -1.80
CA ALA A 76 -8.18 -17.63 -2.91
C ALA A 76 -6.81 -17.09 -2.46
N VAL A 77 -6.75 -16.41 -1.30
CA VAL A 77 -5.49 -15.93 -0.71
C VAL A 77 -4.57 -17.08 -0.36
N ASP A 78 -5.09 -18.12 0.32
CA ASP A 78 -4.28 -19.27 0.74
C ASP A 78 -3.74 -20.03 -0.49
N ALA A 79 -4.56 -20.25 -1.52
CA ALA A 79 -4.14 -20.90 -2.77
C ALA A 79 -3.10 -20.07 -3.53
N PHE A 80 -3.31 -18.74 -3.61
CA PHE A 80 -2.39 -17.85 -4.31
C PHE A 80 -1.01 -17.80 -3.64
N ILE A 81 -0.97 -17.59 -2.33
CA ILE A 81 0.28 -17.58 -1.56
C ILE A 81 0.95 -18.97 -1.60
N GLY A 82 0.17 -20.05 -1.50
CA GLY A 82 0.68 -21.43 -1.58
C GLY A 82 1.26 -21.80 -2.94
N SER A 83 0.97 -21.05 -4.00
CA SER A 83 1.58 -21.23 -5.34
C SER A 83 2.90 -20.48 -5.52
N MET A 84 3.33 -19.69 -4.53
CA MET A 84 4.58 -18.94 -4.59
C MET A 84 5.73 -19.73 -3.95
N ASP A 85 6.88 -19.82 -4.62
CA ASP A 85 8.07 -20.49 -4.09
C ASP A 85 8.84 -19.61 -3.08
N ARG A 86 8.73 -18.29 -3.20
CA ARG A 86 9.49 -17.32 -2.41
C ARG A 86 8.75 -15.99 -2.27
N LEU A 87 8.92 -15.36 -1.11
CA LEU A 87 8.49 -13.99 -0.87
C LEU A 87 9.44 -13.29 0.11
N ASP A 88 10.00 -12.15 -0.27
CA ASP A 88 10.86 -11.32 0.57
C ASP A 88 10.11 -10.07 1.09
N VAL A 89 9.20 -9.52 0.26
CA VAL A 89 8.43 -8.30 0.60
C VAL A 89 6.96 -8.47 0.24
N LEU A 90 6.08 -8.18 1.20
CA LEU A 90 4.64 -8.06 0.99
C LEU A 90 4.22 -6.60 1.14
N VAL A 91 3.54 -6.06 0.13
CA VAL A 91 2.89 -4.73 0.20
C VAL A 91 1.37 -4.92 0.16
N ASN A 92 0.70 -4.59 1.26
CA ASN A 92 -0.74 -4.60 1.38
C ASN A 92 -1.30 -3.23 0.95
N ALA A 93 -1.58 -3.06 -0.35
CA ALA A 93 -2.09 -1.81 -0.93
C ALA A 93 -3.52 -1.94 -1.47
N ALA A 94 -4.17 -3.09 -1.36
CA ALA A 94 -5.58 -3.21 -1.68
C ALA A 94 -6.42 -2.30 -0.77
N GLY A 95 -7.32 -1.54 -1.36
CA GLY A 95 -8.17 -0.63 -0.59
C GLY A 95 -9.25 0.00 -1.45
N ILE A 96 -10.40 0.23 -0.83
CA ILE A 96 -11.58 0.88 -1.41
C ILE A 96 -12.12 1.92 -0.44
N ALA A 97 -12.86 2.88 -0.96
CA ALA A 97 -13.76 3.76 -0.24
C ALA A 97 -15.13 3.72 -0.94
N ARG A 98 -16.20 3.86 -0.17
CA ARG A 98 -17.59 3.81 -0.63
C ARG A 98 -18.37 5.04 -0.16
N PRO A 99 -17.96 6.27 -0.56
CA PRO A 99 -18.66 7.48 -0.11
C PRO A 99 -20.17 7.37 -0.37
N GLY A 100 -20.98 7.71 0.62
CA GLY A 100 -22.43 7.66 0.56
C GLY A 100 -23.07 6.34 0.99
N THR A 101 -22.32 5.23 1.13
CA THR A 101 -22.88 3.94 1.56
C THR A 101 -22.19 3.35 2.79
N GLU A 102 -21.13 3.98 3.30
CA GLU A 102 -20.36 3.45 4.44
C GLU A 102 -21.07 3.58 5.79
N TRP A 103 -22.18 4.29 5.87
CA TRP A 103 -23.08 4.33 7.03
C TRP A 103 -24.13 3.19 7.01
N GLU A 104 -24.22 2.45 5.89
CA GLU A 104 -25.01 1.24 5.75
C GLU A 104 -24.13 0.02 6.08
N GLU A 105 -24.68 -0.99 6.76
CA GLU A 105 -23.93 -2.15 7.25
C GLU A 105 -23.15 -2.87 6.14
N ASP A 106 -23.78 -3.12 5.00
CA ASP A 106 -23.13 -3.81 3.88
C ASP A 106 -21.96 -3.02 3.30
N GLY A 107 -22.13 -1.71 3.13
CA GLY A 107 -21.06 -0.81 2.65
C GLY A 107 -19.92 -0.74 3.67
N TYR A 108 -20.24 -0.66 4.95
CA TYR A 108 -19.26 -0.67 6.04
C TYR A 108 -18.44 -1.96 6.04
N LEU A 109 -19.10 -3.11 6.03
CA LEU A 109 -18.45 -4.42 6.08
C LEU A 109 -17.60 -4.70 4.85
N ASP A 110 -18.03 -4.29 3.63
CA ASP A 110 -17.23 -4.43 2.40
C ASP A 110 -15.90 -3.67 2.52
N VAL A 111 -15.94 -2.43 3.02
CA VAL A 111 -14.73 -1.61 3.23
C VAL A 111 -13.81 -2.20 4.30
N ILE A 112 -14.35 -2.63 5.43
CA ILE A 112 -13.56 -3.28 6.50
C ILE A 112 -12.91 -4.56 5.97
N ASP A 113 -13.63 -5.36 5.21
CA ASP A 113 -13.13 -6.65 4.73
C ASP A 113 -11.97 -6.47 3.73
N VAL A 114 -12.10 -5.50 2.81
CA VAL A 114 -11.02 -5.19 1.85
C VAL A 114 -9.85 -4.47 2.52
N ASN A 115 -10.08 -3.45 3.35
CA ASN A 115 -9.03 -2.56 3.80
C ASN A 115 -8.27 -3.05 5.05
N LEU A 116 -8.91 -3.84 5.90
CA LEU A 116 -8.35 -4.28 7.18
C LEU A 116 -8.21 -5.80 7.27
N ASN A 117 -9.29 -6.55 7.05
CA ASN A 117 -9.24 -8.01 7.20
C ASN A 117 -8.31 -8.65 6.18
N SER A 118 -8.23 -8.11 4.96
CA SER A 118 -7.31 -8.59 3.92
C SER A 118 -5.85 -8.47 4.34
N VAL A 119 -5.49 -7.38 5.03
CA VAL A 119 -4.13 -7.16 5.55
C VAL A 119 -3.74 -8.29 6.49
N MET A 120 -4.64 -8.66 7.41
CA MET A 120 -4.40 -9.78 8.32
C MET A 120 -4.31 -11.11 7.55
N ARG A 121 -5.26 -11.39 6.64
CA ARG A 121 -5.28 -12.64 5.85
C ARG A 121 -3.99 -12.84 5.06
N LEU A 122 -3.59 -11.84 4.25
CA LEU A 122 -2.38 -11.89 3.44
C LEU A 122 -1.12 -12.01 4.29
N SER A 123 -1.01 -11.22 5.37
CA SER A 123 0.17 -11.26 6.25
C SER A 123 0.34 -12.61 6.92
N MET A 124 -0.76 -13.22 7.40
CA MET A 124 -0.72 -14.55 8.02
C MET A 124 -0.40 -15.65 7.01
N ALA A 125 -0.99 -15.61 5.81
CA ALA A 125 -0.71 -16.58 4.76
C ALA A 125 0.73 -16.48 4.25
N ALA A 126 1.26 -15.26 4.10
CA ALA A 126 2.61 -15.00 3.58
C ALA A 126 3.73 -15.26 4.61
N ARG A 127 3.43 -15.34 5.92
CA ARG A 127 4.43 -15.49 6.98
C ARG A 127 5.42 -16.64 6.74
N PRO A 128 5.02 -17.88 6.34
CA PRO A 128 5.97 -18.97 6.11
C PRO A 128 6.99 -18.68 5.01
N LEU A 129 6.62 -17.92 3.98
CA LEU A 129 7.54 -17.53 2.91
C LEU A 129 8.48 -16.39 3.36
N LEU A 130 7.95 -15.41 4.08
CA LEU A 130 8.71 -14.25 4.56
C LEU A 130 9.78 -14.62 5.61
N GLN A 131 9.53 -15.64 6.45
CA GLN A 131 10.46 -16.08 7.48
C GLN A 131 11.65 -16.86 6.93
N ALA A 132 11.67 -17.24 5.65
CA ALA A 132 12.82 -17.87 5.00
C ALA A 132 14.01 -16.92 4.85
N GLY A 133 13.86 -15.65 5.18
CA GLY A 133 14.89 -14.62 5.13
C GLY A 133 14.47 -13.38 5.93
N PRO A 134 15.19 -12.25 5.80
CA PRO A 134 14.78 -10.99 6.43
C PRO A 134 13.56 -10.41 5.70
N GLY A 135 12.35 -10.86 6.11
CA GLY A 135 11.10 -10.48 5.50
C GLY A 135 10.68 -9.04 5.82
N SER A 136 9.90 -8.42 4.94
CA SER A 136 9.31 -7.09 5.17
C SER A 136 7.85 -7.04 4.73
N ILE A 137 6.98 -6.52 5.59
CA ILE A 137 5.59 -6.21 5.28
C ILE A 137 5.39 -4.71 5.34
N ILE A 138 4.77 -4.15 4.29
CA ILE A 138 4.40 -2.73 4.21
C ILE A 138 2.89 -2.64 4.03
N ASN A 139 2.21 -2.04 5.00
CA ASN A 139 0.77 -1.82 4.95
C ASN A 139 0.46 -0.39 4.49
N ILE A 140 -0.50 -0.22 3.60
CA ILE A 140 -0.95 1.12 3.20
C ILE A 140 -2.12 1.54 4.09
N ALA A 141 -1.79 2.41 5.07
CA ALA A 141 -2.72 3.12 5.93
C ALA A 141 -3.29 4.37 5.21
N SER A 142 -3.51 5.45 5.91
CA SER A 142 -3.97 6.75 5.37
C SER A 142 -3.71 7.85 6.39
N MET A 143 -3.68 9.12 5.95
CA MET A 143 -3.84 10.25 6.86
C MET A 143 -5.17 10.20 7.64
N LEU A 144 -6.22 9.58 7.06
CA LEU A 144 -7.49 9.31 7.74
C LEU A 144 -7.40 8.22 8.83
N SER A 145 -6.21 7.66 9.06
CA SER A 145 -5.91 6.90 10.27
C SER A 145 -5.74 7.80 11.51
N TYR A 146 -5.57 9.11 11.31
CA TYR A 146 -5.34 10.12 12.36
C TYR A 146 -6.41 11.22 12.36
N LEU A 147 -7.09 11.39 11.22
CA LEU A 147 -8.14 12.38 11.02
C LEU A 147 -9.47 11.67 10.77
N SER A 148 -10.57 12.43 10.79
CA SER A 148 -11.91 11.93 10.47
C SER A 148 -12.45 12.55 9.19
N ASP A 149 -13.29 11.78 8.50
CA ASP A 149 -14.11 12.24 7.40
C ASP A 149 -15.45 11.48 7.50
N ASP A 150 -16.54 12.21 7.70
CA ASP A 150 -17.87 11.65 7.91
C ASP A 150 -18.48 11.03 6.64
N SER A 151 -17.94 11.35 5.47
CA SER A 151 -18.36 10.75 4.22
C SER A 151 -17.86 9.31 4.03
N VAL A 152 -16.81 8.90 4.79
CA VAL A 152 -16.14 7.59 4.66
C VAL A 152 -15.76 6.98 6.03
N PRO A 153 -16.76 6.72 6.92
CA PRO A 153 -16.52 6.26 8.28
C PRO A 153 -15.86 4.89 8.35
N ALA A 154 -16.25 3.95 7.49
CA ALA A 154 -15.63 2.63 7.44
C ALA A 154 -14.18 2.69 6.94
N TYR A 155 -13.91 3.55 5.96
CA TYR A 155 -12.54 3.81 5.51
C TYR A 155 -11.68 4.32 6.66
N CYS A 156 -12.14 5.36 7.40
CA CYS A 156 -11.43 5.88 8.57
C CYS A 156 -11.18 4.79 9.62
N ALA A 157 -12.22 4.02 9.99
CA ALA A 157 -12.11 2.91 10.93
C ALA A 157 -11.11 1.85 10.45
N SER A 158 -11.20 1.44 9.18
CA SER A 158 -10.30 0.44 8.60
C SER A 158 -8.84 0.90 8.61
N LYS A 159 -8.57 2.14 8.19
CA LYS A 159 -7.20 2.68 8.10
C LYS A 159 -6.60 2.96 9.48
N THR A 160 -7.41 3.34 10.47
CA THR A 160 -6.99 3.39 11.88
C THR A 160 -6.68 1.98 12.40
N GLY A 161 -7.52 0.99 12.08
CA GLY A 161 -7.29 -0.42 12.43
C GLY A 161 -5.98 -0.96 11.86
N VAL A 162 -5.58 -0.56 10.65
CA VAL A 162 -4.30 -0.95 10.04
C VAL A 162 -3.10 -0.52 10.90
N LEU A 163 -3.16 0.63 11.59
CA LEU A 163 -2.08 1.06 12.49
C LEU A 163 -1.94 0.10 13.69
N GLY A 164 -3.07 -0.27 14.30
CA GLY A 164 -3.09 -1.24 15.39
C GLY A 164 -2.60 -2.61 14.96
N LEU A 165 -3.11 -3.08 13.81
CA LEU A 165 -2.71 -4.37 13.22
C LEU A 165 -1.23 -4.39 12.83
N THR A 166 -0.68 -3.32 12.28
CA THR A 166 0.75 -3.20 11.95
C THR A 166 1.62 -3.42 13.18
N ARG A 167 1.29 -2.78 14.30
CA ARG A 167 2.01 -2.97 15.58
C ARG A 167 1.90 -4.40 16.11
N ALA A 168 0.71 -4.98 16.08
CA ALA A 168 0.48 -6.35 16.54
C ALA A 168 1.25 -7.38 15.68
N LEU A 169 1.21 -7.23 14.34
CA LEU A 169 1.95 -8.10 13.42
C LEU A 169 3.46 -7.94 13.60
N ALA A 170 3.96 -6.72 13.82
CA ALA A 170 5.40 -6.49 14.07
C ALA A 170 5.91 -7.25 15.30
N HIS A 171 5.16 -7.21 16.40
CA HIS A 171 5.51 -7.99 17.61
C HIS A 171 5.37 -9.50 17.38
N ARG A 172 4.33 -9.92 16.65
CA ARG A 172 4.08 -11.36 16.39
C ARG A 172 5.12 -11.97 15.45
N PHE A 173 5.63 -11.21 14.48
CA PHE A 173 6.51 -11.70 13.41
C PHE A 173 7.99 -11.33 13.64
N GLY A 174 8.27 -10.40 14.57
CA GLY A 174 9.63 -9.98 14.89
C GLY A 174 10.57 -11.12 15.25
N PRO A 175 10.15 -12.12 16.09
CA PRO A 175 10.97 -13.30 16.36
C PRO A 175 11.35 -14.13 15.13
N ASP A 176 10.58 -14.01 14.03
CA ASP A 176 10.88 -14.67 12.75
C ASP A 176 11.78 -13.81 11.84
N GLY A 177 12.25 -12.65 12.31
CA GLY A 177 13.05 -11.72 11.51
C GLY A 177 12.25 -10.90 10.49
N ILE A 178 10.92 -10.87 10.60
CA ILE A 178 10.05 -10.13 9.70
C ILE A 178 9.71 -8.76 10.30
N ARG A 179 9.99 -7.69 9.58
CA ARG A 179 9.62 -6.32 9.95
C ARG A 179 8.26 -5.97 9.35
N VAL A 180 7.42 -5.28 10.11
CA VAL A 180 6.08 -4.86 9.66
C VAL A 180 5.92 -3.37 9.95
N ASN A 181 5.71 -2.59 8.89
CA ASN A 181 5.53 -1.14 8.96
C ASN A 181 4.33 -0.70 8.13
N ALA A 182 3.93 0.53 8.28
CA ALA A 182 2.89 1.15 7.46
C ALA A 182 3.37 2.46 6.84
N ILE A 183 2.78 2.80 5.70
CA ILE A 183 2.84 4.13 5.09
C ILE A 183 1.44 4.72 5.22
N ALA A 184 1.34 5.98 5.66
CA ALA A 184 0.09 6.72 5.71
C ALA A 184 0.11 7.82 4.64
N PRO A 185 -0.43 7.56 3.44
CA PRO A 185 -0.51 8.56 2.39
C PRO A 185 -1.44 9.72 2.78
N GLY A 186 -1.08 10.93 2.39
CA GLY A 186 -1.97 12.08 2.34
C GLY A 186 -2.80 12.10 1.06
N TYR A 187 -3.15 13.29 0.60
CA TYR A 187 -3.86 13.46 -0.66
C TYR A 187 -2.90 13.33 -1.86
N HIS A 188 -2.98 12.20 -2.53
CA HIS A 188 -2.24 11.89 -3.76
C HIS A 188 -3.22 11.78 -4.94
N LYS A 189 -2.79 12.22 -6.13
CA LYS A 189 -3.60 12.12 -7.35
C LYS A 189 -3.71 10.67 -7.78
N THR A 190 -4.89 10.09 -7.60
CA THR A 190 -5.28 8.72 -8.01
C THR A 190 -6.70 8.73 -8.54
N ASP A 191 -7.16 7.60 -9.11
CA ASP A 191 -8.58 7.45 -9.49
C ASP A 191 -9.51 7.60 -8.29
N MET A 192 -9.10 7.14 -7.09
CA MET A 192 -9.89 7.22 -5.86
C MET A 192 -10.15 8.68 -5.43
N THR A 193 -9.18 9.55 -5.62
CA THR A 193 -9.24 10.97 -5.22
C THR A 193 -9.63 11.89 -6.37
N LYS A 194 -9.98 11.33 -7.54
CA LYS A 194 -10.22 12.10 -8.77
C LYS A 194 -11.26 13.21 -8.60
N ALA A 195 -12.35 12.91 -7.94
CA ALA A 195 -13.42 13.90 -7.69
C ALA A 195 -12.94 15.13 -6.90
N LEU A 196 -11.90 14.97 -6.07
CA LEU A 196 -11.36 16.05 -5.24
C LEU A 196 -10.29 16.89 -5.97
N TRP A 197 -9.44 16.28 -6.79
CA TRP A 197 -8.39 17.04 -7.48
C TRP A 197 -8.81 17.56 -8.87
N ASP A 198 -9.91 17.06 -9.41
CA ASP A 198 -10.51 17.53 -10.68
C ASP A 198 -11.40 18.78 -10.48
N ASP A 199 -11.90 19.00 -9.26
CA ASP A 199 -12.63 20.21 -8.87
C ASP A 199 -11.65 21.23 -8.24
N PRO A 200 -11.55 22.44 -8.79
CA PRO A 200 -10.60 23.46 -8.31
C PRO A 200 -10.84 23.90 -6.87
N VAL A 201 -12.07 23.82 -6.34
CA VAL A 201 -12.39 24.30 -4.98
C VAL A 201 -11.83 23.34 -3.93
N PRO A 202 -12.17 22.05 -3.88
CA PRO A 202 -11.55 21.12 -2.94
C PRO A 202 -10.05 20.93 -3.23
N ALA A 203 -9.62 20.95 -4.50
CA ALA A 203 -8.23 20.84 -4.85
C ALA A 203 -7.35 21.89 -4.20
N GLU A 204 -7.79 23.16 -4.23
CA GLU A 204 -7.07 24.29 -3.62
C GLU A 204 -7.10 24.22 -2.09
N LYS A 205 -8.25 23.87 -1.48
CA LYS A 205 -8.34 23.68 -0.01
C LYS A 205 -7.32 22.65 0.50
N ILE A 206 -7.18 21.54 -0.21
CA ILE A 206 -6.21 20.49 0.12
C ILE A 206 -4.79 21.00 -0.08
N ARG A 207 -4.51 21.65 -1.22
CA ARG A 207 -3.19 22.19 -1.53
C ARG A 207 -2.69 23.16 -0.46
N VAL A 208 -3.50 24.12 -0.06
CA VAL A 208 -3.09 25.15 0.91
C VAL A 208 -2.87 24.58 2.30
N LYS A 209 -3.54 23.48 2.65
CA LYS A 209 -3.38 22.81 3.95
C LYS A 209 -2.08 22.01 4.04
N THR A 210 -1.53 21.49 2.95
CA THR A 210 -0.22 20.82 2.99
C THR A 210 0.91 21.83 3.27
N ALA A 211 1.93 21.43 4.04
CA ALA A 211 3.12 22.26 4.24
C ALA A 211 3.88 22.46 2.92
N LEU A 212 3.93 21.44 2.06
CA LEU A 212 4.62 21.49 0.76
C LEU A 212 3.81 22.19 -0.33
N LYS A 213 2.59 22.68 -0.04
CA LYS A 213 1.73 23.47 -0.94
C LYS A 213 1.45 22.81 -2.30
N ARG A 214 1.41 21.48 -2.32
CA ARG A 214 1.07 20.70 -3.50
C ARG A 214 0.32 19.42 -3.12
N TRP A 215 -0.40 18.87 -4.09
CA TRP A 215 -0.85 17.48 -4.05
C TRP A 215 0.34 16.54 -4.17
N GLY A 216 0.25 15.37 -3.51
CA GLY A 216 1.18 14.27 -3.74
C GLY A 216 0.94 13.63 -5.11
N SER A 217 2.00 13.07 -5.68
CA SER A 217 1.95 12.10 -6.76
C SER A 217 2.13 10.69 -6.18
N VAL A 218 1.69 9.66 -6.88
CA VAL A 218 1.91 8.28 -6.44
C VAL A 218 3.40 7.94 -6.31
N ASP A 219 4.25 8.61 -7.06
CA ASP A 219 5.70 8.46 -7.01
C ASP A 219 6.30 8.89 -5.66
N ASP A 220 5.72 9.89 -4.99
CA ASP A 220 6.18 10.36 -3.68
C ASP A 220 6.21 9.24 -2.61
N LEU A 221 5.46 8.15 -2.82
CA LEU A 221 5.37 7.01 -1.89
C LEU A 221 6.42 5.93 -2.14
N VAL A 222 7.00 5.91 -3.35
CA VAL A 222 7.90 4.84 -3.78
C VAL A 222 9.16 4.79 -2.95
N GLY A 223 9.81 5.94 -2.75
CA GLY A 223 11.05 6.01 -1.95
C GLY A 223 10.86 5.49 -0.53
N THR A 224 9.74 5.83 0.11
CA THR A 224 9.42 5.33 1.45
C THR A 224 9.20 3.80 1.45
N ALA A 225 8.53 3.24 0.45
CA ALA A 225 8.34 1.80 0.33
C ALA A 225 9.68 1.07 0.14
N LEU A 226 10.54 1.57 -0.75
CA LEU A 226 11.89 1.01 -0.97
C LEU A 226 12.73 1.10 0.31
N PHE A 227 12.71 2.23 1.02
CA PHE A 227 13.41 2.38 2.30
C PHE A 227 12.94 1.34 3.32
N LEU A 228 11.63 1.25 3.57
CA LEU A 228 11.07 0.33 4.57
C LEU A 228 11.35 -1.14 4.25
N ALA A 229 11.46 -1.52 2.98
CA ALA A 229 11.82 -2.87 2.57
C ALA A 229 13.33 -3.14 2.61
N SER A 230 14.16 -2.10 2.56
CA SER A 230 15.62 -2.23 2.43
C SER A 230 16.33 -2.56 3.74
N PRO A 231 17.62 -2.98 3.69
CA PRO A 231 18.47 -3.13 4.88
C PRO A 231 18.67 -1.83 5.67
N ALA A 232 18.49 -0.65 5.05
CA ALA A 232 18.57 0.65 5.74
C ALA A 232 17.49 0.80 6.83
N ALA A 233 16.39 0.03 6.74
CA ALA A 233 15.33 -0.03 7.73
C ALA A 233 15.44 -1.27 8.66
N ALA A 234 16.62 -1.87 8.82
CA ALA A 234 16.81 -3.12 9.58
C ALA A 234 16.31 -3.06 11.03
N TYR A 235 16.31 -1.88 11.64
CA TYR A 235 15.81 -1.68 13.02
C TYR A 235 14.50 -0.87 13.05
N VAL A 236 13.81 -0.75 11.91
CA VAL A 236 12.52 -0.04 11.79
C VAL A 236 11.40 -1.06 11.65
N THR A 237 10.59 -1.19 12.69
CA THR A 237 9.38 -2.04 12.71
C THR A 237 8.31 -1.42 13.60
N ALA A 238 7.06 -1.83 13.43
CA ALA A 238 5.88 -1.33 14.17
C ALA A 238 5.60 0.18 13.99
N THR A 239 6.23 0.84 13.00
CA THR A 239 6.03 2.27 12.74
C THR A 239 5.03 2.52 11.61
N THR A 240 4.49 3.72 11.60
CA THR A 240 3.71 4.27 10.48
C THR A 240 4.35 5.59 10.06
N LEU A 241 4.76 5.69 8.80
CA LEU A 241 5.34 6.90 8.23
C LEU A 241 4.27 7.68 7.43
N PRO A 242 3.86 8.87 7.89
CA PRO A 242 3.05 9.77 7.06
C PRO A 242 3.87 10.24 5.85
N VAL A 243 3.27 10.13 4.67
CA VAL A 243 3.79 10.68 3.41
C VAL A 243 2.67 11.54 2.84
N ASP A 244 2.52 12.73 3.39
CA ASP A 244 1.32 13.55 3.25
C ASP A 244 1.62 15.05 2.99
N GLY A 245 2.87 15.39 2.77
CA GLY A 245 3.29 16.79 2.59
C GLY A 245 3.06 17.67 3.83
N GLY A 246 2.97 17.05 5.02
CA GLY A 246 2.72 17.74 6.29
C GLY A 246 1.23 18.06 6.55
N TYR A 247 0.31 17.36 5.85
CA TYR A 247 -1.12 17.63 5.95
C TYR A 247 -1.69 17.35 7.35
N VAL A 248 -1.35 16.20 7.95
CA VAL A 248 -1.91 15.76 9.25
C VAL A 248 -1.52 16.68 10.40
N VAL A 249 -0.31 17.23 10.35
CA VAL A 249 0.22 18.11 11.41
C VAL A 249 0.04 19.60 11.10
N SER A 250 -0.65 19.95 10.01
CA SER A 250 -0.93 21.35 9.70
C SER A 250 -1.86 21.94 10.75
N GLY A 251 -1.42 23.03 11.35
CA GLY A 251 -2.25 23.93 12.14
C GLY A 251 -3.33 24.62 11.29
N PHE A 252 -4.01 25.60 11.87
CA PHE A 252 -5.08 26.40 11.24
C PHE A 252 -4.63 27.15 10.00
#